data_bd30dbc22836523d35111b923e76078a
#
_entry.id   bd30dbc22836523d35111b923e76078a
#
_cell.length_a   1.000
_cell.length_b   1.000
_cell.length_c   1.000
_cell.angle_alpha   90.00
_cell.angle_beta   90.00
_cell.angle_gamma   90.00
#
_symmetry.space_group_name_H-M   'P 1'
#
loop_
_entity.id
_entity.type
_entity.pdbx_description
1 polymer ?
#
loop_
_entity_poly.entity_id
_entity_poly.type
_entity_poly.pdbx_seq_one_letter_code
_entity_poly.pdbx_strand_id
1 'polypeptide(L)'
;MTTLFDQTPAAGMPTLPAAAGATPLVIGLDLSLTCTGVAGVGWTDIIRTKTRSDARLDYLVTTIGSFIKAADLVVMEGPSYGHAGLGGHEELAGLRCAVRLWCYRHRIPYGVVPPSSLKLYGTGNGRATKGEIRSAVADRYGHHTEGVGRYDQADAYVALAMGLDWLGYRLAPAPDRAAKALDGCAWPEQIPVVAR
;
A
#
# COMPACT_ATOMS: atom_id res chain seq x y z
N MET A 1 -48.44 8.25 -2.77
CA MET A 1 -47.40 7.23 -3.01
C MET A 1 -46.12 7.96 -3.36
N THR A 2 -45.31 8.20 -2.36
CA THR A 2 -44.07 8.98 -2.48
C THR A 2 -42.91 7.98 -2.59
N THR A 3 -42.16 8.01 -3.65
CA THR A 3 -41.05 7.12 -3.95
C THR A 3 -39.86 7.45 -3.07
N LEU A 4 -39.46 6.48 -2.29
CA LEU A 4 -38.34 6.52 -1.34
C LEU A 4 -37.07 6.11 -2.07
N PHE A 5 -36.49 6.98 -2.87
CA PHE A 5 -35.09 6.92 -3.32
C PHE A 5 -34.58 8.34 -3.46
N ASP A 6 -34.33 8.95 -2.31
CA ASP A 6 -33.58 10.19 -2.29
C ASP A 6 -32.08 9.86 -2.39
N GLN A 7 -31.42 10.59 -3.26
CA GLN A 7 -30.04 10.35 -3.68
C GLN A 7 -29.09 10.70 -2.54
N THR A 8 -28.33 9.72 -2.07
CA THR A 8 -27.15 9.98 -1.24
C THR A 8 -26.13 10.74 -2.10
N PRO A 9 -25.69 11.94 -1.73
CA PRO A 9 -24.64 12.62 -2.47
C PRO A 9 -23.35 11.79 -2.40
N ALA A 10 -22.68 11.67 -3.55
CA ALA A 10 -21.37 11.05 -3.64
C ALA A 10 -20.45 11.69 -2.57
N ALA A 11 -19.89 10.85 -1.72
CA ALA A 11 -18.93 11.28 -0.72
C ALA A 11 -17.76 11.97 -1.46
N GLY A 12 -17.69 13.29 -1.35
CA GLY A 12 -16.59 14.07 -1.86
C GLY A 12 -15.30 13.58 -1.21
N MET A 13 -14.24 13.45 -2.00
CA MET A 13 -12.90 13.19 -1.48
C MET A 13 -12.62 14.18 -0.34
N PRO A 14 -12.13 13.72 0.82
CA PRO A 14 -11.77 14.63 1.89
C PRO A 14 -10.68 15.57 1.37
N THR A 15 -11.05 16.84 1.18
CA THR A 15 -10.08 17.91 0.96
C THR A 15 -9.37 18.15 2.27
N LEU A 16 -8.15 17.59 2.40
CA LEU A 16 -7.25 17.97 3.47
C LEU A 16 -6.94 19.46 3.32
N PRO A 17 -7.03 20.26 4.40
CA PRO A 17 -6.49 21.59 4.36
C PRO A 17 -4.99 21.46 4.08
N ALA A 18 -4.52 22.12 3.01
CA ALA A 18 -3.10 22.25 2.72
C ALA A 18 -2.46 23.02 3.90
N ALA A 19 -2.10 22.33 4.94
CA ALA A 19 -1.20 22.85 5.96
C ALA A 19 0.16 23.01 5.26
N ALA A 20 0.60 24.25 5.09
CA ALA A 20 1.97 24.59 4.69
C ALA A 20 2.91 23.92 5.71
N GLY A 21 3.46 22.76 5.40
CA GLY A 21 4.23 21.94 6.34
C GLY A 21 4.89 20.76 5.63
N ALA A 22 5.24 19.78 6.36
CA ALA A 22 5.98 18.60 5.90
C ALA A 22 5.13 17.64 5.07
N THR A 23 5.72 17.01 4.06
CA THR A 23 5.13 15.89 3.32
C THR A 23 4.82 14.76 4.31
N PRO A 24 3.62 14.14 4.27
CA PRO A 24 3.27 13.06 5.18
C PRO A 24 4.21 11.85 5.00
N LEU A 25 4.53 11.19 6.10
CA LEU A 25 5.31 9.96 6.07
C LEU A 25 4.39 8.80 5.69
N VAL A 26 4.39 8.45 4.44
CA VAL A 26 3.67 7.27 3.93
C VAL A 26 4.65 6.11 3.75
N ILE A 27 4.25 4.91 4.20
CA ILE A 27 5.03 3.69 3.99
C ILE A 27 4.18 2.72 3.16
N GLY A 28 4.75 2.27 2.04
CA GLY A 28 4.19 1.22 1.18
C GLY A 28 4.73 -0.16 1.56
N LEU A 29 3.87 -1.18 1.52
CA LEU A 29 4.20 -2.56 1.86
C LEU A 29 3.68 -3.52 0.78
N ASP A 30 4.54 -4.41 0.30
CA ASP A 30 4.18 -5.65 -0.38
C ASP A 30 4.44 -6.82 0.57
N LEU A 31 3.37 -7.29 1.24
CA LEU A 31 3.48 -8.30 2.30
C LEU A 31 3.68 -9.71 1.75
N SER A 32 4.77 -10.35 2.13
CA SER A 32 5.13 -11.71 1.75
C SER A 32 5.77 -12.47 2.92
N LEU A 33 5.59 -13.79 2.95
CA LEU A 33 6.23 -14.66 3.93
C LEU A 33 7.72 -14.88 3.68
N THR A 34 8.19 -14.59 2.48
CA THR A 34 9.57 -14.87 2.05
C THR A 34 10.39 -13.61 1.80
N CYS A 35 9.76 -12.56 1.27
CA CYS A 35 10.40 -11.31 0.93
C CYS A 35 9.35 -10.20 0.94
N THR A 36 9.16 -9.54 2.07
CA THR A 36 8.29 -8.36 2.16
C THR A 36 9.02 -7.14 1.65
N GLY A 37 8.44 -6.44 0.67
CA GLY A 37 8.93 -5.15 0.21
C GLY A 37 8.44 -4.03 1.12
N VAL A 38 9.30 -3.05 1.39
CA VAL A 38 9.00 -1.83 2.14
C VAL A 38 9.48 -0.62 1.33
N ALA A 39 8.68 0.44 1.28
CA ALA A 39 9.03 1.66 0.55
C ALA A 39 8.65 2.92 1.33
N GLY A 40 9.53 3.90 1.30
CA GLY A 40 9.30 5.30 1.63
C GLY A 40 9.78 6.18 0.48
N VAL A 41 9.54 7.49 0.56
CA VAL A 41 9.94 8.43 -0.51
C VAL A 41 11.46 8.38 -0.71
N GLY A 42 11.87 7.98 -1.92
CA GLY A 42 13.29 7.92 -2.31
C GLY A 42 14.06 6.70 -1.81
N TRP A 43 13.43 5.75 -1.13
CA TRP A 43 14.10 4.53 -0.66
C TRP A 43 13.17 3.31 -0.70
N THR A 44 13.78 2.13 -0.80
CA THR A 44 13.13 0.83 -0.63
C THR A 44 14.01 -0.11 0.18
N ASP A 45 13.39 -1.07 0.84
CA ASP A 45 14.08 -2.13 1.58
C ASP A 45 13.30 -3.44 1.48
N ILE A 46 13.88 -4.53 1.94
CA ILE A 46 13.24 -5.85 2.00
C ILE A 46 13.40 -6.47 3.39
N ILE A 47 12.35 -7.17 3.82
CA ILE A 47 12.38 -7.96 5.05
C ILE A 47 12.36 -9.42 4.67
N ARG A 48 13.38 -10.16 5.08
CA ARG A 48 13.53 -11.61 4.83
C ARG A 48 13.91 -12.34 6.10
N THR A 49 13.40 -13.55 6.26
CA THR A 49 13.79 -14.43 7.36
C THR A 49 13.87 -15.87 6.89
N LYS A 50 14.68 -16.68 7.58
CA LYS A 50 14.76 -18.13 7.41
C LYS A 50 13.87 -18.89 8.42
N THR A 51 13.26 -18.19 9.37
CA THR A 51 12.34 -18.77 10.34
C THR A 51 11.07 -19.29 9.68
N ARG A 52 10.29 -20.10 10.39
CA ARG A 52 9.04 -20.72 9.90
C ARG A 52 7.95 -20.56 10.94
N SER A 53 6.71 -20.83 10.54
CA SER A 53 5.52 -20.81 11.39
C SER A 53 5.40 -19.52 12.22
N ASP A 54 4.99 -19.60 13.47
CA ASP A 54 4.75 -18.45 14.35
C ASP A 54 5.99 -17.57 14.54
N ALA A 55 7.18 -18.17 14.64
CA ALA A 55 8.44 -17.42 14.72
C ALA A 55 8.72 -16.56 13.47
N ARG A 56 8.24 -17.00 12.27
CA ARG A 56 8.27 -16.18 11.06
C ARG A 56 7.32 -15.01 11.19
N LEU A 57 6.08 -15.26 11.60
CA LEU A 57 5.07 -14.22 11.73
C LEU A 57 5.49 -13.17 12.75
N ASP A 58 5.97 -13.59 13.91
CA ASP A 58 6.48 -12.70 14.96
C ASP A 58 7.63 -11.81 14.45
N TYR A 59 8.62 -12.42 13.81
CA TYR A 59 9.76 -11.69 13.24
C TYR A 59 9.28 -10.65 12.18
N LEU A 60 8.41 -11.07 11.25
CA LEU A 60 7.92 -10.19 10.19
C LEU A 60 7.11 -9.04 10.76
N VAL A 61 6.16 -9.30 11.65
CA VAL A 61 5.32 -8.26 12.26
C VAL A 61 6.15 -7.28 13.08
N THR A 62 7.09 -7.77 13.88
CA THR A 62 7.99 -6.94 14.69
C THR A 62 8.86 -6.06 13.81
N THR A 63 9.46 -6.63 12.76
CA THR A 63 10.33 -5.90 11.84
C THR A 63 9.54 -4.88 11.02
N ILE A 64 8.38 -5.26 10.45
CA ILE A 64 7.48 -4.34 9.76
C ILE A 64 7.08 -3.20 10.71
N GLY A 65 6.71 -3.52 11.94
CA GLY A 65 6.37 -2.54 12.97
C GLY A 65 7.44 -1.47 13.17
N SER A 66 8.72 -1.86 13.12
CA SER A 66 9.82 -0.91 13.24
C SER A 66 9.88 0.13 12.11
N PHE A 67 9.49 -0.25 10.89
CA PHE A 67 9.43 0.66 9.74
C PHE A 67 8.21 1.59 9.79
N ILE A 68 7.07 1.08 10.24
CA ILE A 68 5.79 1.80 10.13
C ILE A 68 5.39 2.57 11.39
N LYS A 69 6.11 2.41 12.51
CA LYS A 69 5.73 2.99 13.82
C LYS A 69 5.55 4.52 13.86
N ALA A 70 6.16 5.24 12.93
CA ALA A 70 6.05 6.70 12.84
C ALA A 70 5.28 7.16 11.58
N ALA A 71 4.68 6.22 10.81
CA ALA A 71 3.99 6.54 9.59
C ALA A 71 2.69 7.31 9.87
N ASP A 72 2.41 8.30 9.03
CA ASP A 72 1.12 8.99 8.99
C ASP A 72 0.08 8.16 8.23
N LEU A 73 0.53 7.31 7.29
CA LEU A 73 -0.29 6.34 6.56
C LEU A 73 0.56 5.13 6.15
N VAL A 74 0.01 3.94 6.31
CA VAL A 74 0.56 2.70 5.75
C VAL A 74 -0.32 2.23 4.60
N VAL A 75 0.25 1.90 3.46
CA VAL A 75 -0.49 1.32 2.31
C VAL A 75 0.05 -0.06 2.01
N MET A 76 -0.80 -1.07 2.02
CA MET A 76 -0.40 -2.45 1.81
C MET A 76 -1.18 -3.12 0.68
N GLU A 77 -0.50 -4.00 -0.07
CA GLU A 77 -1.17 -4.82 -1.05
C GLU A 77 -2.14 -5.81 -0.38
N GLY A 78 -3.35 -5.89 -0.90
CA GLY A 78 -4.42 -6.76 -0.43
C GLY A 78 -4.30 -8.20 -0.94
N PRO A 79 -5.25 -9.07 -0.57
CA PRO A 79 -5.25 -10.46 -1.01
C PRO A 79 -5.51 -10.57 -2.52
N SER A 80 -4.80 -11.52 -3.16
CA SER A 80 -5.14 -12.00 -4.49
C SER A 80 -6.11 -13.17 -4.37
N TYR A 81 -7.35 -12.97 -4.81
CA TYR A 81 -8.41 -13.99 -4.66
C TYR A 81 -8.24 -15.21 -5.58
N GLY A 82 -7.30 -15.19 -6.54
CA GLY A 82 -7.10 -16.28 -7.51
C GLY A 82 -6.25 -17.46 -7.01
N HIS A 83 -5.69 -17.42 -5.80
CA HIS A 83 -4.70 -18.40 -5.33
C HIS A 83 -5.10 -19.09 -4.00
N ALA A 84 -6.36 -19.13 -3.66
CA ALA A 84 -6.87 -19.62 -2.37
C ALA A 84 -6.52 -21.09 -2.02
N GLY A 85 -6.06 -21.89 -2.97
CA GLY A 85 -5.68 -23.30 -2.77
C GLY A 85 -4.18 -23.59 -2.64
N LEU A 86 -3.32 -22.56 -2.65
CA LEU A 86 -1.88 -22.76 -2.57
C LEU A 86 -1.39 -22.78 -1.10
N GLY A 87 -0.43 -23.65 -0.79
CA GLY A 87 0.21 -23.72 0.53
C GLY A 87 0.78 -22.35 0.96
N GLY A 88 0.64 -22.02 2.25
CA GLY A 88 1.07 -20.74 2.81
C GLY A 88 0.04 -19.61 2.71
N HIS A 89 -1.12 -19.85 2.11
CA HIS A 89 -2.17 -18.84 1.99
C HIS A 89 -2.71 -18.40 3.36
N GLU A 90 -2.89 -19.35 4.28
CA GLU A 90 -3.34 -19.09 5.66
C GLU A 90 -2.31 -18.25 6.43
N GLU A 91 -1.03 -18.63 6.39
CA GLU A 91 0.05 -17.87 7.05
C GLU A 91 0.15 -16.44 6.48
N LEU A 92 0.02 -16.25 5.17
CA LEU A 92 0.06 -14.93 4.55
C LEU A 92 -1.17 -14.09 4.94
N ALA A 93 -2.34 -14.70 5.02
CA ALA A 93 -3.54 -14.05 5.53
C ALA A 93 -3.36 -13.65 7.00
N GLY A 94 -2.77 -14.53 7.81
CA GLY A 94 -2.38 -14.27 9.20
C GLY A 94 -1.43 -13.08 9.32
N LEU A 95 -0.39 -13.02 8.49
CA LEU A 95 0.54 -11.87 8.44
C LEU A 95 -0.19 -10.56 8.15
N ARG A 96 -1.06 -10.53 7.12
CA ARG A 96 -1.85 -9.33 6.78
C ARG A 96 -2.74 -8.89 7.94
N CYS A 97 -3.43 -9.84 8.58
CA CYS A 97 -4.26 -9.54 9.75
C CYS A 97 -3.44 -9.01 10.93
N ALA A 98 -2.28 -9.60 11.20
CA ALA A 98 -1.40 -9.19 12.28
C ALA A 98 -0.83 -7.77 12.06
N VAL A 99 -0.40 -7.43 10.84
CA VAL A 99 0.07 -6.09 10.49
C VAL A 99 -1.07 -5.05 10.61
N ARG A 100 -2.28 -5.38 10.14
CA ARG A 100 -3.45 -4.50 10.30
C ARG A 100 -3.81 -4.29 11.77
N LEU A 101 -3.77 -5.35 12.58
CA LEU A 101 -4.01 -5.28 14.02
C LEU A 101 -2.92 -4.45 14.71
N TRP A 102 -1.68 -4.57 14.27
CA TRP A 102 -0.57 -3.74 14.75
C TRP A 102 -0.84 -2.26 14.46
N CYS A 103 -1.19 -1.90 13.22
CA CYS A 103 -1.58 -0.54 12.84
C CYS A 103 -2.73 -0.02 13.71
N TYR A 104 -3.80 -0.82 13.88
CA TYR A 104 -4.95 -0.45 14.70
C TYR A 104 -4.55 -0.14 16.15
N ARG A 105 -3.74 -1.01 16.77
CA ARG A 105 -3.28 -0.83 18.18
C ARG A 105 -2.42 0.41 18.35
N HIS A 106 -1.65 0.78 17.35
CA HIS A 106 -0.78 1.96 17.38
C HIS A 106 -1.45 3.21 16.78
N ARG A 107 -2.75 3.13 16.43
CA ARG A 107 -3.53 4.23 15.83
C ARG A 107 -2.92 4.76 14.54
N ILE A 108 -2.31 3.90 13.74
CA ILE A 108 -1.73 4.24 12.45
C ILE A 108 -2.78 3.94 11.38
N PRO A 109 -3.23 4.95 10.62
CA PRO A 109 -4.14 4.73 9.50
C PRO A 109 -3.50 3.82 8.45
N TYR A 110 -4.30 2.96 7.82
CA TYR A 110 -3.81 2.14 6.72
C TYR A 110 -4.82 2.01 5.59
N GLY A 111 -4.30 1.95 4.36
CA GLY A 111 -5.04 1.59 3.16
C GLY A 111 -4.70 0.17 2.69
N VAL A 112 -5.68 -0.48 2.05
CA VAL A 112 -5.48 -1.80 1.42
C VAL A 112 -5.79 -1.67 -0.06
N VAL A 113 -4.80 -1.95 -0.91
CA VAL A 113 -4.91 -1.80 -2.37
C VAL A 113 -4.97 -3.16 -3.05
N PRO A 114 -5.99 -3.45 -3.88
CA PRO A 114 -6.04 -4.68 -4.65
C PRO A 114 -4.86 -4.78 -5.63
N PRO A 115 -4.31 -5.99 -5.88
CA PRO A 115 -3.20 -6.17 -6.82
C PRO A 115 -3.49 -5.60 -8.22
N SER A 116 -4.73 -5.71 -8.71
CA SER A 116 -5.12 -5.14 -10.00
C SER A 116 -5.13 -3.60 -10.01
N SER A 117 -5.50 -2.97 -8.89
CA SER A 117 -5.48 -1.52 -8.72
C SER A 117 -4.04 -1.01 -8.64
N LEU A 118 -3.17 -1.72 -7.91
CA LEU A 118 -1.74 -1.40 -7.84
C LEU A 118 -1.11 -1.42 -9.24
N LYS A 119 -1.35 -2.48 -10.01
CA LYS A 119 -0.87 -2.60 -11.40
C LYS A 119 -1.43 -1.50 -12.30
N LEU A 120 -2.73 -1.24 -12.21
CA LEU A 120 -3.39 -0.19 -13.00
C LEU A 120 -2.81 1.19 -12.69
N TYR A 121 -2.57 1.50 -11.42
CA TYR A 121 -1.95 2.76 -11.00
C TYR A 121 -0.49 2.87 -11.45
N GLY A 122 0.28 1.80 -11.28
CA GLY A 122 1.70 1.75 -11.66
C GLY A 122 1.93 1.93 -13.15
N THR A 123 1.14 1.25 -13.99
CA THR A 123 1.44 1.07 -15.43
C THR A 123 0.32 1.50 -16.38
N GLY A 124 -0.87 1.81 -15.88
CA GLY A 124 -2.08 1.98 -16.70
C GLY A 124 -2.76 0.66 -17.12
N ASN A 125 -2.18 -0.50 -16.77
CA ASN A 125 -2.67 -1.83 -17.11
C ASN A 125 -2.84 -2.71 -15.87
N GLY A 126 -4.07 -3.04 -15.48
CA GLY A 126 -4.36 -3.88 -14.32
C GLY A 126 -3.89 -5.35 -14.42
N ARG A 127 -3.38 -5.77 -15.59
CA ARG A 127 -2.78 -7.09 -15.85
C ARG A 127 -1.27 -7.04 -16.06
N ALA A 128 -0.63 -5.92 -15.72
CA ALA A 128 0.80 -5.74 -15.89
C ALA A 128 1.60 -6.85 -15.19
N THR A 129 2.72 -7.18 -15.78
CA THR A 129 3.72 -8.10 -15.21
C THR A 129 4.55 -7.37 -14.13
N LYS A 130 5.24 -8.12 -13.28
CA LYS A 130 6.17 -7.56 -12.29
C LYS A 130 7.31 -6.76 -12.95
N GLY A 131 7.75 -7.16 -14.14
CA GLY A 131 8.76 -6.42 -14.91
C GLY A 131 8.28 -5.06 -15.36
N GLU A 132 7.04 -4.98 -15.87
CA GLU A 132 6.42 -3.70 -16.28
C GLU A 132 6.24 -2.75 -15.10
N ILE A 133 5.83 -3.24 -13.92
CA ILE A 133 5.74 -2.42 -12.71
C ILE A 133 7.10 -1.86 -12.33
N ARG A 134 8.14 -2.72 -12.31
CA ARG A 134 9.50 -2.29 -11.99
C ARG A 134 10.01 -1.22 -12.97
N SER A 135 9.78 -1.40 -14.28
CA SER A 135 10.13 -0.39 -15.28
C SER A 135 9.37 0.91 -15.06
N ALA A 136 8.06 0.84 -14.80
CA ALA A 136 7.24 2.02 -14.53
C ALA A 136 7.71 2.79 -13.28
N VAL A 137 8.19 2.09 -12.24
CA VAL A 137 8.74 2.72 -11.04
C VAL A 137 10.04 3.46 -11.38
N ALA A 138 10.93 2.85 -12.16
CA ALA A 138 12.17 3.50 -12.61
C ALA A 138 11.88 4.72 -13.50
N ASP A 139 11.00 4.57 -14.49
CA ASP A 139 10.70 5.61 -15.48
C ASP A 139 9.96 6.82 -14.87
N ARG A 140 9.01 6.56 -13.95
CA ARG A 140 8.15 7.62 -13.39
C ARG A 140 8.75 8.33 -12.19
N TYR A 141 9.47 7.59 -11.34
CA TYR A 141 9.95 8.10 -10.05
C TYR A 141 11.47 8.19 -9.98
N GLY A 142 12.19 7.76 -11.03
CA GLY A 142 13.64 7.67 -11.01
C GLY A 142 14.18 6.69 -9.96
N HIS A 143 13.32 5.77 -9.47
CA HIS A 143 13.69 4.84 -8.40
C HIS A 143 13.98 3.46 -8.97
N HIS A 144 15.25 3.03 -8.89
CA HIS A 144 15.72 1.75 -9.44
C HIS A 144 15.78 0.70 -8.34
N THR A 145 15.03 -0.39 -8.50
CA THR A 145 15.06 -1.53 -7.58
C THR A 145 15.94 -2.64 -8.15
N GLU A 146 16.81 -3.21 -7.31
CA GLU A 146 17.81 -4.20 -7.74
C GLU A 146 17.89 -5.41 -6.80
N GLY A 147 18.58 -6.43 -7.23
CA GLY A 147 18.89 -7.61 -6.45
C GLY A 147 17.68 -8.50 -6.16
N VAL A 148 17.77 -9.23 -5.05
CA VAL A 148 16.71 -10.08 -4.52
C VAL A 148 15.60 -9.19 -3.97
N GLY A 149 14.35 -9.48 -4.33
CA GLY A 149 13.21 -8.68 -3.87
C GLY A 149 12.96 -7.40 -4.69
N ARG A 150 13.65 -7.18 -5.83
CA ARG A 150 13.47 -6.00 -6.70
C ARG A 150 12.03 -5.77 -7.16
N TYR A 151 11.24 -6.84 -7.29
CA TYR A 151 9.83 -6.75 -7.65
C TYR A 151 8.95 -6.38 -6.46
N ASP A 152 9.23 -6.97 -5.30
CA ASP A 152 8.50 -6.69 -4.07
C ASP A 152 8.76 -5.24 -3.61
N GLN A 153 9.97 -4.73 -3.81
CA GLN A 153 10.32 -3.31 -3.61
C GLN A 153 9.55 -2.39 -4.56
N ALA A 154 9.42 -2.78 -5.84
CA ALA A 154 8.69 -1.97 -6.83
C ALA A 154 7.19 -1.94 -6.52
N ASP A 155 6.59 -3.08 -6.16
CA ASP A 155 5.19 -3.16 -5.75
C ASP A 155 4.93 -2.31 -4.49
N ALA A 156 5.82 -2.38 -3.49
CA ALA A 156 5.75 -1.52 -2.30
C ALA A 156 5.87 -0.02 -2.64
N TYR A 157 6.72 0.34 -3.62
CA TYR A 157 6.87 1.73 -4.05
C TYR A 157 5.61 2.27 -4.76
N VAL A 158 4.94 1.43 -5.55
CA VAL A 158 3.64 1.81 -6.14
C VAL A 158 2.58 1.99 -5.05
N ALA A 159 2.54 1.12 -4.04
CA ALA A 159 1.63 1.27 -2.90
C ALA A 159 1.87 2.59 -2.14
N LEU A 160 3.13 2.94 -1.89
CA LEU A 160 3.53 4.25 -1.35
C LEU A 160 3.00 5.41 -2.19
N ALA A 161 3.24 5.37 -3.52
CA ALA A 161 2.84 6.43 -4.44
C ALA A 161 1.32 6.60 -4.49
N MET A 162 0.55 5.49 -4.42
CA MET A 162 -0.91 5.51 -4.31
C MET A 162 -1.37 6.21 -3.03
N GLY A 163 -0.74 5.93 -1.89
CA GLY A 163 -1.07 6.57 -0.62
C GLY A 163 -0.79 8.06 -0.63
N LEU A 164 0.33 8.47 -1.17
CA LEU A 164 0.65 9.90 -1.32
C LEU A 164 -0.31 10.62 -2.28
N ASP A 165 -0.64 9.99 -3.41
CA ASP A 165 -1.61 10.57 -4.35
C ASP A 165 -3.01 10.71 -3.72
N TRP A 166 -3.46 9.70 -2.98
CA TRP A 166 -4.71 9.75 -2.23
C TRP A 166 -4.74 10.89 -1.19
N LEU A 167 -3.60 11.20 -0.56
CA LEU A 167 -3.42 12.33 0.36
C LEU A 167 -3.25 13.69 -0.37
N GLY A 168 -3.20 13.72 -1.71
CA GLY A 168 -2.97 14.94 -2.49
C GLY A 168 -1.49 15.31 -2.70
N TYR A 169 -0.55 14.44 -2.30
CA TYR A 169 0.91 14.64 -2.44
C TYR A 169 1.49 13.77 -3.57
N ARG A 170 0.95 13.87 -4.78
CA ARG A 170 1.37 13.05 -5.92
C ARG A 170 2.85 13.22 -6.24
N LEU A 171 3.60 12.10 -6.28
CA LEU A 171 5.05 12.09 -6.55
C LEU A 171 5.42 12.35 -8.02
N ALA A 172 4.58 11.95 -8.96
CA ALA A 172 4.82 12.07 -10.40
C ALA A 172 3.50 12.03 -11.17
N PRO A 173 3.45 12.52 -12.43
CA PRO A 173 2.26 12.39 -13.26
C PRO A 173 1.76 10.95 -13.31
N ALA A 174 0.48 10.75 -13.03
CA ALA A 174 -0.13 9.43 -13.01
C ALA A 174 -0.76 9.09 -14.38
N PRO A 175 -0.87 7.78 -14.73
CA PRO A 175 -1.61 7.37 -15.92
C PRO A 175 -3.07 7.85 -15.88
N ASP A 176 -3.72 8.00 -17.03
CA ASP A 176 -5.11 8.46 -17.15
C ASP A 176 -6.11 7.68 -16.30
N ARG A 177 -5.81 6.41 -15.98
CA ARG A 177 -6.67 5.53 -15.20
C ARG A 177 -6.32 5.47 -13.70
N ALA A 178 -5.40 6.30 -13.23
CA ALA A 178 -4.95 6.29 -11.83
C ALA A 178 -6.09 6.61 -10.85
N ALA A 179 -6.95 7.58 -11.16
CA ALA A 179 -8.12 7.87 -10.32
C ALA A 179 -8.99 6.62 -10.10
N LYS A 180 -9.31 5.88 -11.18
CA LYS A 180 -10.05 4.63 -11.09
C LYS A 180 -9.33 3.56 -10.26
N ALA A 181 -8.01 3.55 -10.27
CA ALA A 181 -7.23 2.62 -9.45
C ALA A 181 -7.36 2.96 -7.96
N LEU A 182 -7.36 4.23 -7.59
CA LEU A 182 -7.55 4.70 -6.23
C LEU A 182 -8.97 4.45 -5.70
N ASP A 183 -10.00 4.63 -6.53
CA ASP A 183 -11.40 4.36 -6.18
C ASP A 183 -11.64 2.88 -5.82
N GLY A 184 -10.86 1.96 -6.37
CA GLY A 184 -10.95 0.53 -6.10
C GLY A 184 -10.29 0.07 -4.79
N CYS A 185 -9.75 0.98 -3.99
CA CYS A 185 -8.99 0.68 -2.78
C CYS A 185 -9.80 0.92 -1.50
N ALA A 186 -9.44 0.21 -0.43
CA ALA A 186 -9.99 0.46 0.89
C ALA A 186 -9.09 1.46 1.64
N TRP A 187 -9.52 2.71 1.69
CA TRP A 187 -8.84 3.77 2.41
C TRP A 187 -9.42 3.97 3.83
N PRO A 188 -8.66 4.54 4.79
CA PRO A 188 -9.19 4.86 6.11
C PRO A 188 -10.21 5.98 6.04
N GLU A 189 -11.29 5.88 6.84
CA GLU A 189 -12.35 6.91 6.89
C GLU A 189 -11.87 8.25 7.43
N GLN A 190 -10.90 8.23 8.34
CA GLN A 190 -10.30 9.43 8.93
C GLN A 190 -8.78 9.30 8.93
N ILE A 191 -8.13 10.36 8.52
CA ILE A 191 -6.68 10.52 8.69
C ILE A 191 -6.49 11.43 9.90
N PRO A 192 -5.79 10.99 10.95
CA PRO A 192 -5.43 11.89 12.02
C PRO A 192 -4.59 13.03 11.44
N VAL A 193 -5.03 14.27 11.63
CA VAL A 193 -4.19 15.43 11.36
C VAL A 193 -3.09 15.41 12.42
N VAL A 194 -1.94 14.88 12.06
CA VAL A 194 -0.76 14.94 12.93
C VAL A 194 -0.19 16.34 12.78
N ALA A 195 -0.50 17.20 13.74
CA ALA A 195 0.25 18.45 13.93
C ALA A 195 1.66 18.03 14.40
N ARG A 196 2.64 18.19 13.53
CA ARG A 196 4.06 18.09 13.87
C ARG A 196 4.59 19.46 14.26
#